data_0de87b212e3cccf2048b21865a821ecc
#
_entry.id   0de87b212e3cccf2048b21865a821ecc
#
_cell.length_a   1.000
_cell.length_b   1.000
_cell.length_c   1.000
_cell.angle_alpha   90.00
_cell.angle_beta   90.00
_cell.angle_gamma   90.00
#
_symmetry.space_group_name_H-M   'P 1'
#
loop_
_entity.id
_entity.type
_entity.pdbx_description
1 polymer ?
#
loop_
_entity_poly.entity_id
_entity_poly.type
_entity_poly.pdbx_seq_one_letter_code
_entity_poly.pdbx_strand_id
1 'polypeptide(L)'
;VTTPFDDPQAELAWMFMQSMCEGGDLDESFELLAEDFTYWSITTRKELDKAALRQAIERRKQVFEVNIELLRCVNEGETVVIEGEVYGVSGEGVKYNSPFVCIFETRDGLITKIREYSDTQSLAEVYP
;
A
#
# COMPACT_ATOMS: atom_id res chain seq x y z
N VAL A 1 12.94 -9.30 -7.07
CA VAL A 1 13.20 -7.90 -6.85
C VAL A 1 14.15 -7.73 -5.68
N THR A 2 15.25 -7.04 -5.91
CA THR A 2 16.21 -6.75 -4.84
C THR A 2 15.66 -5.57 -4.04
N THR A 3 15.52 -5.76 -2.73
CA THR A 3 15.12 -4.64 -1.87
C THR A 3 16.36 -3.88 -1.41
N PRO A 4 16.22 -2.57 -1.19
CA PRO A 4 17.34 -1.76 -0.66
C PRO A 4 17.45 -1.86 0.87
N PHE A 5 16.71 -2.75 1.52
CA PHE A 5 16.60 -2.77 2.97
C PHE A 5 17.33 -3.96 3.57
N ASP A 6 18.09 -3.72 4.63
CA ASP A 6 18.71 -4.77 5.42
C ASP A 6 17.78 -5.26 6.55
N ASP A 7 16.79 -4.45 6.91
CA ASP A 7 15.88 -4.77 8.01
C ASP A 7 14.72 -5.63 7.51
N PRO A 8 14.43 -6.79 8.15
CA PRO A 8 13.38 -7.69 7.69
C PRO A 8 11.98 -7.08 7.72
N GLN A 9 11.68 -6.21 8.68
CA GLN A 9 10.38 -5.56 8.76
C GLN A 9 10.20 -4.54 7.65
N ALA A 10 11.24 -3.76 7.35
CA ALA A 10 11.21 -2.80 6.24
C ALA A 10 11.05 -3.53 4.91
N GLU A 11 11.77 -4.64 4.74
CA GLU A 11 11.64 -5.47 3.53
C GLU A 11 10.22 -6.01 3.38
N LEU A 12 9.64 -6.52 4.46
CA LEU A 12 8.28 -7.04 4.48
C LEU A 12 7.26 -5.98 4.03
N ALA A 13 7.37 -4.78 4.58
CA ALA A 13 6.48 -3.67 4.21
C ALA A 13 6.62 -3.30 2.73
N TRP A 14 7.87 -3.22 2.24
CA TRP A 14 8.13 -2.87 0.85
C TRP A 14 7.64 -3.94 -0.12
N MET A 15 7.82 -5.22 0.23
CA MET A 15 7.31 -6.32 -0.57
C MET A 15 5.78 -6.24 -0.72
N PHE A 16 5.09 -5.94 0.37
CA PHE A 16 3.64 -5.77 0.32
C PHE A 16 3.26 -4.61 -0.61
N MET A 17 3.94 -3.46 -0.48
CA MET A 17 3.66 -2.29 -1.32
C MET A 17 3.87 -2.61 -2.81
N GLN A 18 4.94 -3.30 -3.16
CA GLN A 18 5.21 -3.66 -4.55
C GLN A 18 4.16 -4.61 -5.13
N SER A 19 3.60 -5.48 -4.30
CA SER A 19 2.59 -6.43 -4.76
C SER A 19 1.26 -5.74 -5.10
N MET A 20 1.05 -4.51 -4.64
CA MET A 20 -0.12 -3.69 -5.00
C MET A 20 0.03 -3.06 -6.39
N CYS A 21 1.23 -3.02 -6.94
CA CYS A 21 1.53 -2.39 -8.21
C CYS A 21 1.12 -3.27 -9.39
N GLU A 22 1.21 -2.71 -10.58
CA GLU A 22 0.95 -3.45 -11.82
C GLU A 22 1.79 -4.72 -11.88
N GLY A 23 1.14 -5.85 -12.15
CA GLY A 23 1.81 -7.15 -12.22
C GLY A 23 2.00 -7.84 -10.88
N GLY A 24 1.59 -7.22 -9.78
CA GLY A 24 1.71 -7.83 -8.46
C GLY A 24 0.67 -8.93 -8.23
N ASP A 25 1.03 -9.88 -7.39
CA ASP A 25 0.16 -11.03 -7.06
C ASP A 25 -0.50 -10.80 -5.70
N LEU A 26 -1.83 -10.63 -5.70
CA LEU A 26 -2.58 -10.39 -4.47
C LEU A 26 -2.61 -11.60 -3.55
N ASP A 27 -2.55 -12.81 -4.09
CA ASP A 27 -2.52 -13.99 -3.25
C ASP A 27 -1.24 -14.03 -2.42
N GLU A 28 -0.10 -13.74 -3.05
CA GLU A 28 1.18 -13.67 -2.33
C GLU A 28 1.20 -12.52 -1.33
N SER A 29 0.72 -11.35 -1.72
CA SER A 29 0.78 -10.18 -0.85
C SER A 29 -0.08 -10.35 0.39
N PHE A 30 -1.24 -10.97 0.28
CA PHE A 30 -2.13 -11.12 1.42
C PHE A 30 -1.69 -12.21 2.39
N GLU A 31 -0.76 -13.09 1.99
CA GLU A 31 -0.10 -14.00 2.91
C GLU A 31 0.85 -13.28 3.87
N LEU A 32 1.26 -12.06 3.54
CA LEU A 32 2.11 -11.24 4.40
C LEU A 32 1.33 -10.57 5.53
N LEU A 33 0.01 -10.65 5.50
CA LEU A 33 -0.87 -9.99 6.47
C LEU A 33 -1.32 -10.97 7.54
N ALA A 34 -1.32 -10.49 8.79
CA ALA A 34 -1.81 -11.29 9.92
C ALA A 34 -3.32 -11.50 9.82
N GLU A 35 -3.84 -12.54 10.50
CA GLU A 35 -5.28 -12.83 10.50
C GLU A 35 -6.09 -11.67 11.07
N ASP A 36 -5.56 -10.99 12.09
CA ASP A 36 -6.22 -9.85 12.74
C ASP A 36 -5.83 -8.50 12.12
N PHE A 37 -5.30 -8.53 10.90
CA PHE A 37 -4.85 -7.34 10.18
C PHE A 37 -5.96 -6.31 10.01
N THR A 38 -5.61 -5.01 10.15
CA THR A 38 -6.49 -3.90 9.84
C THR A 38 -5.77 -2.88 8.96
N TYR A 39 -6.55 -2.20 8.13
CA TYR A 39 -6.07 -1.15 7.25
C TYR A 39 -6.94 0.08 7.43
N TRP A 40 -6.30 1.25 7.56
CA TRP A 40 -7.01 2.53 7.66
C TRP A 40 -6.42 3.50 6.64
N SER A 41 -7.29 4.22 5.94
CA SER A 41 -6.88 5.24 4.97
C SER A 41 -7.51 6.58 5.31
N ILE A 42 -6.74 7.65 5.15
CA ILE A 42 -7.24 9.03 5.32
C ILE A 42 -8.37 9.32 4.33
N THR A 43 -8.40 8.64 3.20
CA THR A 43 -9.42 8.83 2.17
C THR A 43 -10.82 8.49 2.68
N THR A 44 -10.95 7.37 3.37
CA THR A 44 -12.25 6.88 3.86
C THR A 44 -12.44 7.11 5.35
N ARG A 45 -11.34 7.19 6.11
CA ARG A 45 -11.30 7.27 7.58
C ARG A 45 -12.01 6.08 8.24
N LYS A 46 -11.96 4.93 7.58
CA LYS A 46 -12.56 3.69 8.09
C LYS A 46 -11.52 2.59 8.13
N GLU A 47 -11.68 1.68 9.09
CA GLU A 47 -10.87 0.48 9.15
C GLU A 47 -11.47 -0.61 8.27
N LEU A 48 -10.61 -1.28 7.52
CA LEU A 48 -10.98 -2.44 6.74
C LEU A 48 -10.23 -3.65 7.28
N ASP A 49 -10.91 -4.80 7.30
CA ASP A 49 -10.23 -6.05 7.57
C ASP A 49 -9.55 -6.56 6.29
N LYS A 50 -8.90 -7.72 6.42
CA LYS A 50 -8.14 -8.32 5.34
C LYS A 50 -9.00 -8.55 4.07
N ALA A 51 -10.19 -9.10 4.25
CA ALA A 51 -11.09 -9.41 3.13
C ALA A 51 -11.62 -8.13 2.46
N ALA A 52 -11.99 -7.13 3.25
CA ALA A 52 -12.51 -5.86 2.71
C ALA A 52 -11.43 -5.11 1.96
N LEU A 53 -10.19 -5.12 2.45
CA LEU A 53 -9.07 -4.50 1.75
C LEU A 53 -8.83 -5.18 0.41
N ARG A 54 -8.85 -6.51 0.37
CA ARG A 54 -8.66 -7.24 -0.87
C ARG A 54 -9.69 -6.84 -1.92
N GLN A 55 -10.96 -6.77 -1.53
CA GLN A 55 -12.04 -6.34 -2.43
C GLN A 55 -11.81 -4.91 -2.95
N ALA A 56 -11.37 -4.00 -2.08
CA ALA A 56 -11.09 -2.63 -2.47
C ALA A 56 -9.98 -2.55 -3.51
N ILE A 57 -8.91 -3.31 -3.31
CA ILE A 57 -7.78 -3.34 -4.24
C ILE A 57 -8.20 -3.95 -5.58
N GLU A 58 -8.97 -5.03 -5.56
CA GLU A 58 -9.44 -5.67 -6.79
C GLU A 58 -10.30 -4.71 -7.60
N ARG A 59 -11.17 -3.93 -6.95
CA ARG A 59 -11.97 -2.91 -7.63
C ARG A 59 -11.09 -1.81 -8.24
N ARG A 60 -10.09 -1.35 -7.49
CA ARG A 60 -9.18 -0.31 -7.99
C ARG A 60 -8.41 -0.80 -9.21
N LYS A 61 -7.95 -2.05 -9.20
CA LYS A 61 -7.20 -2.62 -10.33
C LYS A 61 -8.03 -2.71 -11.61
N GLN A 62 -9.35 -2.75 -11.50
CA GLN A 62 -10.24 -2.74 -12.66
C GLN A 62 -10.34 -1.36 -13.28
N VAL A 63 -10.06 -0.30 -12.52
CA VAL A 63 -10.16 1.09 -12.97
C VAL A 63 -8.81 1.60 -13.47
N PHE A 64 -7.75 1.35 -12.71
CA PHE A 64 -6.40 1.77 -13.08
C PHE A 64 -5.35 0.95 -12.34
N GLU A 65 -4.18 0.87 -12.94
CA GLU A 65 -3.01 0.26 -12.31
C GLU A 65 -2.08 1.35 -11.82
N VAL A 66 -1.26 1.02 -10.83
CA VAL A 66 -0.33 1.98 -10.24
C VAL A 66 1.08 1.40 -10.17
N ASN A 67 2.04 2.29 -10.09
CA ASN A 67 3.41 1.97 -9.73
C ASN A 67 3.84 2.91 -8.63
N ILE A 68 4.84 2.52 -7.87
CA ILE A 68 5.26 3.24 -6.67
C ILE A 68 6.76 3.50 -6.75
N GLU A 69 7.14 4.75 -6.46
CA GLU A 69 8.53 5.12 -6.28
C GLU A 69 8.78 5.30 -4.78
N LEU A 70 9.79 4.62 -4.26
CA LEU A 70 10.20 4.77 -2.86
C LEU A 70 11.05 6.03 -2.71
N LEU A 71 10.66 6.92 -1.80
CA LEU A 71 11.43 8.10 -1.46
C LEU A 71 12.19 7.95 -0.15
N ARG A 72 11.57 7.33 0.85
CA ARG A 72 12.17 7.17 2.17
C ARG A 72 11.54 6.02 2.91
N CYS A 73 12.38 5.30 3.65
CA CYS A 73 11.91 4.29 4.59
C CYS A 73 12.62 4.49 5.92
N VAL A 74 11.83 4.52 6.99
CA VAL A 74 12.34 4.65 8.36
C VAL A 74 11.68 3.55 9.18
N ASN A 75 12.45 2.83 9.97
CA ASN A 75 11.85 1.86 10.86
C ASN A 75 12.47 1.91 12.26
N GLU A 76 11.66 1.61 13.25
CA GLU A 76 12.08 1.48 14.62
C GLU A 76 11.33 0.29 15.22
N GLY A 77 12.07 -0.75 15.59
CA GLY A 77 11.46 -1.98 16.07
C GLY A 77 10.54 -2.57 15.01
N GLU A 78 9.28 -2.79 15.39
CA GLU A 78 8.28 -3.41 14.53
C GLU A 78 7.43 -2.38 13.77
N THR A 79 7.76 -1.10 13.87
CA THR A 79 7.06 -0.04 13.14
C THR A 79 7.89 0.41 11.95
N VAL A 80 7.28 0.45 10.77
CA VAL A 80 7.93 0.87 9.53
C VAL A 80 7.14 1.99 8.90
N VAL A 81 7.84 3.06 8.49
CA VAL A 81 7.22 4.18 7.78
C VAL A 81 7.82 4.26 6.38
N ILE A 82 6.96 4.23 5.37
CA ILE A 82 7.37 4.37 3.97
C ILE A 82 6.75 5.62 3.39
N GLU A 83 7.60 6.47 2.84
CA GLU A 83 7.19 7.63 2.07
C GLU A 83 7.50 7.38 0.60
N GLY A 84 6.54 7.66 -0.28
CA GLY A 84 6.74 7.44 -1.70
C GLY A 84 5.79 8.25 -2.56
N GLU A 85 5.87 7.99 -3.86
CA GLU A 85 4.98 8.55 -4.88
C GLU A 85 4.27 7.42 -5.57
N VAL A 86 2.96 7.58 -5.75
CA VAL A 86 2.15 6.66 -6.57
C VAL A 86 1.96 7.29 -7.93
N TYR A 87 2.12 6.50 -8.98
CA TYR A 87 1.86 6.91 -10.36
C TYR A 87 0.86 5.94 -10.97
N GLY A 88 -0.12 6.48 -11.68
CA GLY A 88 -1.10 5.64 -12.37
C GLY A 88 -1.71 6.36 -13.56
N VAL A 89 -2.38 5.58 -14.42
CA VAL A 89 -3.14 6.10 -15.54
C VAL A 89 -4.45 5.33 -15.59
N SER A 90 -5.57 6.04 -15.57
CA SER A 90 -6.88 5.41 -15.65
C SER A 90 -7.14 4.86 -17.05
N GLY A 91 -8.18 4.03 -17.20
CA GLY A 91 -8.59 3.51 -18.49
C GLY A 91 -8.96 4.59 -19.49
N GLU A 92 -9.28 5.79 -19.02
CA GLU A 92 -9.61 6.95 -19.85
C GLU A 92 -8.39 7.84 -20.15
N GLY A 93 -7.19 7.42 -19.71
CA GLY A 93 -5.96 8.15 -19.96
C GLY A 93 -5.67 9.27 -18.97
N VAL A 94 -6.43 9.38 -17.89
CA VAL A 94 -6.19 10.39 -16.86
C VAL A 94 -5.01 9.95 -16.01
N LYS A 95 -4.00 10.81 -15.95
CA LYS A 95 -2.80 10.54 -15.15
C LYS A 95 -3.05 10.87 -13.69
N TYR A 96 -2.58 9.98 -12.82
CA TYR A 96 -2.67 10.13 -11.39
C TYR A 96 -1.26 10.09 -10.80
N ASN A 97 -0.95 11.06 -9.96
CA ASN A 97 0.32 11.12 -9.25
C ASN A 97 0.02 11.68 -7.87
N SER A 98 0.45 10.96 -6.83
CA SER A 98 0.21 11.41 -5.46
C SER A 98 1.33 10.98 -4.55
N PRO A 99 1.82 11.90 -3.69
CA PRO A 99 2.66 11.49 -2.58
C PRO A 99 1.83 10.73 -1.55
N PHE A 100 2.48 9.82 -0.85
CA PHE A 100 1.83 9.07 0.21
C PHE A 100 2.81 8.74 1.33
N VAL A 101 2.25 8.47 2.51
CA VAL A 101 2.97 7.90 3.65
C VAL A 101 2.16 6.74 4.18
N CYS A 102 2.80 5.59 4.35
CA CYS A 102 2.18 4.43 5.00
C CYS A 102 2.95 4.08 6.25
N ILE A 103 2.21 3.83 7.32
CA ILE A 103 2.77 3.37 8.59
C ILE A 103 2.35 1.91 8.77
N PHE A 104 3.34 1.03 8.89
CA PHE A 104 3.13 -0.41 9.05
C PHE A 104 3.48 -0.83 10.47
N GLU A 105 2.62 -1.64 11.08
CA GLU A 105 2.95 -2.37 12.29
C GLU A 105 3.15 -3.83 11.91
N THR A 106 4.22 -4.45 12.42
CA THR A 106 4.54 -5.85 12.12
C THR A 106 4.62 -6.64 13.42
N ARG A 107 4.43 -7.96 13.32
CA ARG A 107 4.55 -8.89 14.45
C ARG A 107 4.83 -10.28 13.89
N ASP A 108 5.91 -10.89 14.34
CA ASP A 108 6.28 -12.27 13.97
C ASP A 108 6.35 -12.50 12.46
N GLY A 109 6.91 -11.53 11.74
CA GLY A 109 7.09 -11.65 10.29
C GLY A 109 5.84 -11.40 9.46
N LEU A 110 4.77 -10.87 10.08
CA LEU A 110 3.53 -10.53 9.40
C LEU A 110 3.17 -9.07 9.67
N ILE A 111 2.43 -8.48 8.74
CA ILE A 111 1.92 -7.10 8.89
C ILE A 111 0.60 -7.17 9.62
N THR A 112 0.47 -6.43 10.73
CA THR A 112 -0.75 -6.41 11.54
C THR A 112 -1.60 -5.18 11.30
N LYS A 113 -1.00 -4.08 10.85
CA LYS A 113 -1.74 -2.83 10.65
C LYS A 113 -1.05 -1.97 9.60
N ILE A 114 -1.85 -1.32 8.78
CA ILE A 114 -1.38 -0.28 7.86
C ILE A 114 -2.27 0.95 8.04
N ARG A 115 -1.63 2.12 8.13
CA ARG A 115 -2.32 3.40 8.09
C ARG A 115 -1.74 4.19 6.91
N GLU A 116 -2.62 4.58 5.99
CA GLU A 116 -2.20 5.26 4.77
C GLU A 116 -2.67 6.71 4.76
N TYR A 117 -1.76 7.60 4.42
CA TYR A 117 -2.01 9.03 4.26
C TYR A 117 -1.58 9.45 2.86
N SER A 118 -2.45 10.07 2.12
CA SER A 118 -2.19 10.46 0.74
C SER A 118 -2.91 11.75 0.40
N ASP A 119 -2.66 12.28 -0.80
CA ASP A 119 -3.35 13.46 -1.29
C ASP A 119 -4.75 13.07 -1.75
N THR A 120 -5.75 13.34 -0.90
CA THR A 120 -7.14 12.99 -1.17
C THR A 120 -7.73 13.79 -2.33
N GLN A 121 -7.23 14.98 -2.59
CA GLN A 121 -7.70 15.80 -3.71
C GLN A 121 -7.29 15.18 -5.04
N SER A 122 -6.04 14.75 -5.18
CA SER A 122 -5.58 14.08 -6.39
C SER A 122 -6.35 12.80 -6.65
N LEU A 123 -6.64 12.04 -5.58
CA LEU A 123 -7.40 10.79 -5.70
C LEU A 123 -8.82 11.05 -6.19
N ALA A 124 -9.46 12.12 -5.71
CA ALA A 124 -10.82 12.47 -6.11
C ALA A 124 -10.95 12.79 -7.60
N GLU A 125 -9.90 13.28 -8.23
CA GLU A 125 -9.89 13.57 -9.66
C GLU A 125 -9.91 12.31 -10.53
N VAL A 126 -9.37 11.22 -10.01
CA VAL A 126 -9.28 9.94 -10.73
C VAL A 126 -10.39 8.98 -10.29
N TYR A 127 -10.86 9.15 -9.07
CA TYR A 127 -11.80 8.26 -8.41
C TYR A 127 -12.96 9.09 -7.86
N PRO A 128 -13.87 9.53 -8.73
CA PRO A 128 -14.98 10.41 -8.33
C PRO A 128 -15.97 9.76 -7.36
#